data_4c7cd2b7a779cdc40bdf6df3181063fb
#
_entry.id   4c7cd2b7a779cdc40bdf6df3181063fb
#
_cell.length_a   1.000
_cell.length_b   1.000
_cell.length_c   1.000
_cell.angle_alpha   90.00
_cell.angle_beta   90.00
_cell.angle_gamma   90.00
#
_symmetry.space_group_name_H-M   'P 1'
#
loop_
_entity.id
_entity.type
_entity.pdbx_description
1 polymer ?
#
loop_
_entity_poly.entity_id
_entity_poly.type
_entity_poly.pdbx_seq_one_letter_code
_entity_poly.pdbx_strand_id
1 'polypeptide(L)'
;DRFEQNQDLIASWSDYGESIEEFLPRHTAGLQSALEIGPGYGQFLKALSSVFDKVTALDNSEEMLEQSIARASAQGLQNIAFVVGDTQQALNQGTKYDLVSLNMVLHHNPTPAEIISDCAQLLTKSGVLIITDLCAHDQEWARESCGDIWLGFEPEALTRWAEAAGFKEGSSLYLTQRNGFRIQLRQFSLDKS
;
A
#
# COMPACT_ATOMS: atom_id res chain seq x y z
N ASP A 1 -18.07 -2.43 4.64
CA ASP A 1 -19.23 -1.60 4.93
C ASP A 1 -19.01 -0.57 6.04
N ARG A 2 -19.11 -0.96 7.33
CA ARG A 2 -18.92 -0.04 8.44
C ARG A 2 -17.47 0.38 8.61
N PHE A 3 -16.56 -0.52 8.31
CA PHE A 3 -15.11 -0.29 8.42
C PHE A 3 -14.61 0.72 7.40
N GLU A 4 -15.03 0.60 6.13
CA GLU A 4 -14.67 1.56 5.08
C GLU A 4 -15.25 2.95 5.34
N GLN A 5 -16.53 3.01 5.68
CA GLN A 5 -17.19 4.27 6.00
C GLN A 5 -16.46 5.02 7.13
N ASN A 6 -15.90 4.28 8.09
CA ASN A 6 -15.13 4.86 9.17
C ASN A 6 -13.71 5.28 8.74
N GLN A 7 -13.08 4.56 7.80
CA GLN A 7 -11.79 4.96 7.22
C GLN A 7 -11.91 6.26 6.46
N ASP A 8 -13.01 6.46 5.73
CA ASP A 8 -13.28 7.71 5.01
C ASP A 8 -13.41 8.92 5.93
N LEU A 9 -13.66 8.72 7.23
CA LEU A 9 -13.62 9.80 8.22
C LEU A 9 -12.20 10.35 8.45
N ILE A 10 -11.18 9.53 8.20
CA ILE A 10 -9.77 9.92 8.35
C ILE A 10 -9.26 10.47 7.02
N ALA A 11 -9.29 9.67 5.96
CA ALA A 11 -8.82 10.04 4.64
C ALA A 11 -9.55 9.22 3.59
N SER A 12 -10.29 9.88 2.71
CA SER A 12 -10.94 9.21 1.59
C SER A 12 -10.02 9.14 0.38
N TRP A 13 -10.25 8.16 -0.48
CA TRP A 13 -9.52 8.05 -1.76
C TRP A 13 -9.62 9.34 -2.58
N SER A 14 -10.76 10.04 -2.55
CA SER A 14 -10.95 11.30 -3.25
C SER A 14 -10.00 12.41 -2.77
N ASP A 15 -9.46 12.30 -1.56
CA ASP A 15 -8.57 13.31 -1.00
C ASP A 15 -7.11 13.13 -1.43
N TYR A 16 -6.66 11.90 -1.72
CA TYR A 16 -5.25 11.61 -1.99
C TYR A 16 -5.00 10.73 -3.23
N GLY A 17 -6.03 10.10 -3.80
CA GLY A 17 -5.88 9.15 -4.91
C GLY A 17 -5.20 9.74 -6.14
N GLU A 18 -5.55 10.95 -6.52
CA GLU A 18 -4.94 11.66 -7.65
C GLU A 18 -3.44 11.88 -7.45
N SER A 19 -3.03 12.22 -6.23
CA SER A 19 -1.61 12.40 -5.89
C SER A 19 -0.81 11.10 -6.02
N ILE A 20 -1.40 9.96 -5.63
CA ILE A 20 -0.77 8.66 -5.81
C ILE A 20 -0.67 8.32 -7.30
N GLU A 21 -1.71 8.55 -8.06
CA GLU A 21 -1.73 8.29 -9.50
C GLU A 21 -0.68 9.10 -10.26
N GLU A 22 -0.51 10.37 -9.91
CA GLU A 22 0.55 11.20 -10.47
C GLU A 22 1.95 10.74 -10.05
N PHE A 23 2.07 10.21 -8.85
CA PHE A 23 3.34 9.71 -8.31
C PHE A 23 3.80 8.44 -9.06
N LEU A 24 2.90 7.52 -9.36
CA LEU A 24 3.22 6.22 -9.97
C LEU A 24 3.98 6.33 -11.31
N PRO A 25 3.47 7.00 -12.35
CA PRO A 25 4.16 7.06 -13.63
C PRO A 25 5.57 7.65 -13.55
N ARG A 26 5.77 8.61 -12.67
CA ARG A 26 7.06 9.27 -12.49
C ARG A 26 8.10 8.39 -11.83
N HIS A 27 7.68 7.61 -10.82
CA HIS A 27 8.60 6.86 -9.97
C HIS A 27 8.71 5.39 -10.33
N THR A 28 7.79 4.87 -11.15
CA THR A 28 7.70 3.46 -11.49
C THR A 28 7.83 3.16 -12.98
N ALA A 29 8.15 4.15 -13.79
CA ALA A 29 8.30 3.96 -15.24
C ALA A 29 9.32 2.86 -15.58
N GLY A 30 8.93 1.94 -16.45
CA GLY A 30 9.76 0.82 -16.88
C GLY A 30 9.63 -0.45 -16.03
N LEU A 31 8.82 -0.43 -14.96
CA LEU A 31 8.54 -1.62 -14.16
C LEU A 31 7.35 -2.40 -14.76
N GLN A 32 7.35 -3.73 -14.68
CA GLN A 32 6.41 -4.60 -15.38
C GLN A 32 5.35 -5.24 -14.48
N SER A 33 5.69 -5.56 -13.23
CA SER A 33 4.78 -6.25 -12.31
C SER A 33 4.65 -5.54 -10.99
N ALA A 34 3.43 -5.49 -10.46
CA ALA A 34 3.13 -4.88 -9.18
C ALA A 34 2.34 -5.83 -8.27
N LEU A 35 2.60 -5.73 -6.98
CA LEU A 35 1.83 -6.37 -5.91
C LEU A 35 1.22 -5.28 -5.04
N GLU A 36 -0.10 -5.30 -4.89
CA GLU A 36 -0.77 -4.51 -3.86
C GLU A 36 -1.16 -5.40 -2.70
N ILE A 37 -0.68 -5.06 -1.51
CA ILE A 37 -1.01 -5.75 -0.27
C ILE A 37 -2.15 -5.00 0.41
N GLY A 38 -3.26 -5.69 0.66
CA GLY A 38 -4.45 -5.12 1.26
C GLY A 38 -5.15 -4.11 0.35
N PRO A 39 -5.65 -4.52 -0.84
CA PRO A 39 -6.27 -3.60 -1.80
C PRO A 39 -7.56 -2.94 -1.28
N GLY A 40 -8.15 -3.44 -0.20
CA GLY A 40 -9.40 -2.94 0.32
C GLY A 40 -10.51 -3.07 -0.72
N TYR A 41 -11.11 -1.93 -1.09
CA TYR A 41 -12.14 -1.88 -2.14
C TYR A 41 -11.57 -1.83 -3.56
N GLY A 42 -10.26 -1.93 -3.71
CA GLY A 42 -9.61 -1.97 -5.01
C GLY A 42 -9.53 -0.61 -5.72
N GLN A 43 -9.59 0.48 -5.00
CA GLN A 43 -9.56 1.83 -5.57
C GLN A 43 -8.24 2.16 -6.28
N PHE A 44 -7.13 1.64 -5.78
CA PHE A 44 -5.81 1.86 -6.36
C PHE A 44 -5.46 0.90 -7.51
N LEU A 45 -6.19 -0.22 -7.64
CA LEU A 45 -5.91 -1.23 -8.66
C LEU A 45 -6.00 -0.70 -10.09
N LYS A 46 -6.92 0.23 -10.36
CA LYS A 46 -7.06 0.85 -11.69
C LYS A 46 -5.78 1.59 -12.10
N ALA A 47 -5.20 2.36 -11.19
CA ALA A 47 -3.96 3.08 -11.44
C ALA A 47 -2.79 2.12 -11.69
N LEU A 48 -2.65 1.09 -10.84
CA LEU A 48 -1.62 0.06 -11.03
C LEU A 48 -1.82 -0.69 -12.34
N SER A 49 -3.04 -1.07 -12.66
CA SER A 49 -3.38 -1.78 -13.90
C SER A 49 -3.04 -0.98 -15.16
N SER A 50 -3.10 0.34 -15.11
CA SER A 50 -2.76 1.21 -16.24
C SER A 50 -1.26 1.40 -16.45
N VAL A 51 -0.45 1.20 -15.40
CA VAL A 51 1.01 1.41 -15.42
C VAL A 51 1.78 0.10 -15.61
N PHE A 52 1.30 -0.99 -15.01
CA PHE A 52 1.99 -2.28 -15.02
C PHE A 52 1.32 -3.28 -15.96
N ASP A 53 2.11 -4.16 -16.55
CA ASP A 53 1.59 -5.24 -17.40
C ASP A 53 0.78 -6.26 -16.59
N LYS A 54 1.23 -6.54 -15.37
CA LYS A 54 0.59 -7.48 -14.44
C LYS A 54 0.50 -6.89 -13.05
N VAL A 55 -0.65 -7.04 -12.42
CA VAL A 55 -0.91 -6.63 -11.05
C VAL A 55 -1.42 -7.83 -10.26
N THR A 56 -0.90 -8.03 -9.07
CA THR A 56 -1.42 -9.00 -8.10
C THR A 56 -1.98 -8.24 -6.90
N ALA A 57 -3.22 -8.55 -6.53
CA ALA A 57 -3.87 -8.04 -5.32
C ALA A 57 -3.92 -9.14 -4.28
N LEU A 58 -3.26 -8.92 -3.14
CA LEU A 58 -3.16 -9.87 -2.03
C LEU A 58 -3.93 -9.33 -0.83
N ASP A 59 -4.88 -10.11 -0.32
CA ASP A 59 -5.58 -9.79 0.91
C ASP A 59 -5.84 -11.08 1.71
N ASN A 60 -5.79 -11.00 3.03
CA ASN A 60 -6.13 -12.12 3.89
C ASN A 60 -7.66 -12.25 4.11
N SER A 61 -8.44 -11.30 3.66
CA SER A 61 -9.90 -11.30 3.72
C SER A 61 -10.50 -11.62 2.35
N GLU A 62 -11.18 -12.76 2.26
CA GLU A 62 -11.91 -13.18 1.08
C GLU A 62 -13.00 -12.18 0.71
N GLU A 63 -13.72 -11.67 1.72
CA GLU A 63 -14.78 -10.66 1.55
C GLU A 63 -14.25 -9.38 0.91
N MET A 64 -13.09 -8.89 1.36
CA MET A 64 -12.45 -7.69 0.78
C MET A 64 -12.01 -7.93 -0.66
N LEU A 65 -11.46 -9.11 -0.96
CA LEU A 65 -11.09 -9.46 -2.33
C LEU A 65 -12.30 -9.54 -3.25
N GLU A 66 -13.42 -10.09 -2.81
CA GLU A 66 -14.64 -10.13 -3.61
C GLU A 66 -15.10 -8.74 -4.05
N GLN A 67 -14.97 -7.75 -3.16
CA GLN A 67 -15.30 -6.37 -3.47
C GLN A 67 -14.30 -5.76 -4.47
N SER A 68 -13.01 -6.04 -4.31
CA SER A 68 -11.98 -5.62 -5.27
C SER A 68 -12.20 -6.25 -6.64
N ILE A 69 -12.55 -7.53 -6.69
CA ILE A 69 -12.86 -8.27 -7.92
C ILE A 69 -14.06 -7.63 -8.62
N ALA A 70 -15.13 -7.35 -7.89
CA ALA A 70 -16.33 -6.75 -8.44
C ALA A 70 -16.04 -5.37 -9.05
N ARG A 71 -15.25 -4.55 -8.36
CA ARG A 71 -14.84 -3.23 -8.85
C ARG A 71 -13.96 -3.34 -10.10
N ALA A 72 -12.97 -4.21 -10.08
CA ALA A 72 -12.08 -4.43 -11.22
C ALA A 72 -12.86 -4.92 -12.46
N SER A 73 -13.79 -5.83 -12.25
CA SER A 73 -14.68 -6.32 -13.32
C SER A 73 -15.54 -5.20 -13.90
N ALA A 74 -16.15 -4.37 -13.05
CA ALA A 74 -16.97 -3.23 -13.46
C ALA A 74 -16.15 -2.20 -14.26
N GLN A 75 -14.85 -2.07 -13.98
CA GLN A 75 -13.94 -1.18 -14.67
C GLN A 75 -13.26 -1.81 -15.90
N GLY A 76 -13.56 -3.08 -16.20
CA GLY A 76 -12.98 -3.80 -17.33
C GLY A 76 -11.49 -4.10 -17.21
N LEU A 77 -10.95 -4.19 -16.00
CA LEU A 77 -9.53 -4.48 -15.75
C LEU A 77 -9.29 -5.98 -15.91
N GLN A 78 -8.35 -6.36 -16.77
CA GLN A 78 -8.10 -7.77 -17.15
C GLN A 78 -6.74 -8.30 -16.72
N ASN A 79 -5.83 -7.44 -16.26
CA ASN A 79 -4.45 -7.79 -15.95
C ASN A 79 -4.20 -7.93 -14.43
N ILE A 80 -5.24 -8.18 -13.63
CA ILE A 80 -5.15 -8.31 -12.19
C ILE A 80 -5.43 -9.74 -11.75
N ALA A 81 -4.50 -10.33 -11.00
CA ALA A 81 -4.69 -11.59 -10.30
C ALA A 81 -5.02 -11.31 -8.83
N PHE A 82 -6.02 -12.01 -8.29
CA PHE A 82 -6.45 -11.86 -6.90
C PHE A 82 -6.05 -13.09 -6.10
N VAL A 83 -5.37 -12.89 -4.97
CA VAL A 83 -4.84 -13.97 -4.14
C VAL A 83 -5.25 -13.75 -2.69
N VAL A 84 -5.86 -14.78 -2.09
CA VAL A 84 -6.16 -14.81 -0.65
C VAL A 84 -4.91 -15.26 0.09
N GLY A 85 -4.44 -14.47 1.03
CA GLY A 85 -3.28 -14.81 1.84
C GLY A 85 -2.62 -13.62 2.50
N ASP A 86 -1.55 -13.91 3.22
CA ASP A 86 -0.67 -12.92 3.84
C ASP A 86 0.69 -12.85 3.14
N THR A 87 1.60 -12.01 3.65
CA THR A 87 2.94 -11.84 3.07
C THR A 87 3.78 -13.10 3.16
N GLN A 88 3.60 -13.92 4.19
CA GLN A 88 4.33 -15.19 4.33
C GLN A 88 3.91 -16.19 3.26
N GLN A 89 2.62 -16.26 2.98
CA GLN A 89 2.10 -17.11 1.90
C GLN A 89 2.59 -16.63 0.53
N ALA A 90 2.64 -15.33 0.31
CA ALA A 90 3.19 -14.75 -0.91
C ALA A 90 4.68 -15.08 -1.09
N LEU A 91 5.46 -15.00 0.00
CA LEU A 91 6.88 -15.38 -0.01
C LEU A 91 7.07 -16.85 -0.36
N ASN A 92 6.22 -17.74 0.15
CA ASN A 92 6.29 -19.17 -0.12
C ASN A 92 6.03 -19.51 -1.60
N GLN A 93 5.32 -18.66 -2.34
CA GLN A 93 5.09 -18.85 -3.77
C GLN A 93 6.32 -18.52 -4.63
N GLY A 94 7.27 -17.77 -4.11
CA GLY A 94 8.54 -17.47 -4.76
C GLY A 94 8.47 -16.42 -5.90
N THR A 95 7.30 -15.86 -6.18
CA THR A 95 7.16 -14.79 -7.19
C THR A 95 7.78 -13.49 -6.68
N LYS A 96 8.51 -12.81 -7.55
CA LYS A 96 9.08 -11.48 -7.29
C LYS A 96 8.37 -10.42 -8.10
N TYR A 97 8.26 -9.22 -7.53
CA TYR A 97 7.57 -8.08 -8.14
C TYR A 97 8.52 -6.91 -8.32
N ASP A 98 8.25 -6.09 -9.32
CA ASP A 98 9.02 -4.86 -9.56
C ASP A 98 8.59 -3.73 -8.63
N LEU A 99 7.33 -3.76 -8.20
CA LEU A 99 6.78 -2.81 -7.23
C LEU A 99 5.88 -3.53 -6.23
N VAL A 100 5.99 -3.15 -4.97
CA VAL A 100 5.02 -3.49 -3.91
C VAL A 100 4.41 -2.20 -3.37
N SER A 101 3.08 -2.19 -3.23
CA SER A 101 2.32 -1.07 -2.66
C SER A 101 1.65 -1.49 -1.36
N LEU A 102 1.81 -0.65 -0.34
CA LEU A 102 1.11 -0.70 0.94
C LEU A 102 0.32 0.60 1.09
N ASN A 103 -0.95 0.59 0.71
CA ASN A 103 -1.80 1.77 0.69
C ASN A 103 -2.79 1.76 1.85
N MET A 104 -2.55 2.56 2.87
CA MET A 104 -3.39 2.69 4.07
C MET A 104 -3.60 1.35 4.81
N VAL A 105 -2.55 0.54 4.90
CA VAL A 105 -2.57 -0.83 5.43
C VAL A 105 -1.74 -0.99 6.70
N LEU A 106 -0.57 -0.35 6.77
CA LEU A 106 0.38 -0.59 7.85
C LEU A 106 -0.17 -0.24 9.23
N HIS A 107 -0.98 0.80 9.35
CA HIS A 107 -1.54 1.22 10.64
C HIS A 107 -2.57 0.21 11.22
N HIS A 108 -3.01 -0.76 10.42
CA HIS A 108 -3.83 -1.89 10.87
C HIS A 108 -3.01 -3.13 11.22
N ASN A 109 -1.70 -3.11 11.02
CA ASN A 109 -0.84 -4.27 11.21
C ASN A 109 -0.06 -4.18 12.53
N PRO A 110 -0.08 -5.24 13.38
CA PRO A 110 0.64 -5.20 14.65
C PRO A 110 2.17 -5.17 14.50
N THR A 111 2.70 -5.62 13.35
CA THR A 111 4.14 -5.75 13.10
C THR A 111 4.56 -5.08 11.78
N PRO A 112 4.44 -3.74 11.67
CA PRO A 112 4.71 -3.04 10.41
C PRO A 112 6.16 -3.22 9.91
N ALA A 113 7.13 -3.30 10.81
CA ALA A 113 8.53 -3.53 10.44
C ALA A 113 8.74 -4.88 9.77
N GLU A 114 8.03 -5.93 10.22
CA GLU A 114 8.08 -7.26 9.60
C GLU A 114 7.46 -7.26 8.20
N ILE A 115 6.34 -6.55 8.02
CA ILE A 115 5.70 -6.41 6.71
C ILE A 115 6.64 -5.71 5.72
N ILE A 116 7.31 -4.66 6.14
CA ILE A 116 8.30 -3.96 5.30
C ILE A 116 9.47 -4.90 4.94
N SER A 117 9.96 -5.69 5.90
CA SER A 117 10.98 -6.69 5.66
C SER A 117 10.53 -7.76 4.67
N ASP A 118 9.29 -8.24 4.78
CA ASP A 118 8.71 -9.18 3.83
C ASP A 118 8.62 -8.58 2.42
N CYS A 119 8.28 -7.30 2.31
CA CYS A 119 8.26 -6.59 1.03
C CYS A 119 9.63 -6.58 0.34
N ALA A 120 10.71 -6.43 1.11
CA ALA A 120 12.07 -6.49 0.56
C ALA A 120 12.36 -7.85 -0.07
N GLN A 121 11.80 -8.92 0.48
CA GLN A 121 11.96 -10.28 -0.05
C GLN A 121 11.02 -10.59 -1.21
N LEU A 122 9.91 -9.86 -1.34
CA LEU A 122 8.96 -9.98 -2.45
C LEU A 122 9.38 -9.20 -3.69
N LEU A 123 10.35 -8.31 -3.58
CA LEU A 123 10.80 -7.44 -4.65
C LEU A 123 11.99 -8.02 -5.43
N THR A 124 12.06 -7.66 -6.69
CA THR A 124 13.25 -7.86 -7.54
C THR A 124 14.42 -7.01 -7.02
N LYS A 125 15.62 -7.23 -7.55
CA LYS A 125 16.86 -6.55 -7.08
C LYS A 125 16.79 -5.03 -7.10
N SER A 126 16.08 -4.46 -8.06
CA SER A 126 15.88 -3.01 -8.21
C SER A 126 14.43 -2.62 -7.97
N GLY A 127 13.71 -3.43 -7.20
CA GLY A 127 12.30 -3.22 -6.91
C GLY A 127 12.03 -2.01 -6.05
N VAL A 128 10.82 -1.49 -6.16
CA VAL A 128 10.36 -0.29 -5.47
C VAL A 128 9.22 -0.62 -4.51
N LEU A 129 9.31 -0.11 -3.29
CA LEU A 129 8.24 -0.13 -2.31
C LEU A 129 7.62 1.25 -2.21
N ILE A 130 6.30 1.31 -2.34
CA ILE A 130 5.53 2.54 -2.09
C ILE A 130 4.66 2.32 -0.86
N ILE A 131 4.81 3.20 0.13
CA ILE A 131 4.01 3.21 1.34
C ILE A 131 3.20 4.51 1.36
N THR A 132 1.89 4.38 1.41
CA THR A 132 0.97 5.49 1.69
C THR A 132 0.30 5.20 3.02
N ASP A 133 0.49 6.08 3.99
CA ASP A 133 -0.10 5.93 5.31
C ASP A 133 -0.21 7.28 6.02
N LEU A 134 -0.79 7.26 7.21
CA LEU A 134 -0.93 8.45 8.04
C LEU A 134 0.39 8.80 8.71
N CYS A 135 0.66 10.09 8.82
CA CYS A 135 1.63 10.59 9.80
C CYS A 135 1.04 10.43 11.21
N ALA A 136 1.92 10.32 12.20
CA ALA A 136 1.49 10.16 13.60
C ALA A 136 0.52 11.27 14.02
N HIS A 137 -0.54 10.89 14.73
CA HIS A 137 -1.57 11.78 15.25
C HIS A 137 -2.03 11.30 16.63
N ASP A 138 -2.87 12.10 17.29
CA ASP A 138 -3.36 11.85 18.65
C ASP A 138 -4.86 11.56 18.72
N GLN A 139 -5.50 11.26 17.61
CA GLN A 139 -6.95 11.02 17.51
C GLN A 139 -7.30 9.59 17.95
N GLU A 140 -7.43 9.37 19.25
CA GLU A 140 -7.69 8.03 19.83
C GLU A 140 -8.97 7.37 19.32
N TRP A 141 -9.98 8.14 18.88
CA TRP A 141 -11.20 7.59 18.32
C TRP A 141 -10.96 6.70 17.08
N ALA A 142 -9.85 6.91 16.38
CA ALA A 142 -9.48 6.09 15.22
C ALA A 142 -9.28 4.62 15.58
N ARG A 143 -8.79 4.33 16.78
CA ARG A 143 -8.63 2.95 17.27
C ARG A 143 -9.98 2.26 17.43
N GLU A 144 -10.95 2.94 18.00
CA GLU A 144 -12.27 2.37 18.28
C GLU A 144 -13.15 2.30 17.04
N SER A 145 -13.12 3.35 16.21
CA SER A 145 -14.02 3.49 15.06
C SER A 145 -13.47 2.90 13.77
N CYS A 146 -12.15 2.89 13.56
CA CYS A 146 -11.51 2.45 12.33
C CYS A 146 -10.67 1.18 12.50
N GLY A 147 -10.48 0.69 13.72
CA GLY A 147 -9.64 -0.49 13.99
C GLY A 147 -8.15 -0.23 13.85
N ASP A 148 -7.71 1.04 13.97
CA ASP A 148 -6.31 1.41 13.87
C ASP A 148 -5.54 0.84 15.07
N ILE A 149 -4.52 0.05 14.81
CA ILE A 149 -3.57 -0.44 15.81
C ILE A 149 -2.55 0.66 16.12
N TRP A 150 -2.10 1.36 15.07
CA TRP A 150 -1.19 2.50 15.14
C TRP A 150 -1.94 3.80 14.81
N LEU A 151 -1.66 4.85 15.56
CA LEU A 151 -2.16 6.20 15.26
C LEU A 151 -1.21 6.89 14.28
N GLY A 152 -1.06 6.31 13.08
CA GLY A 152 -0.09 6.76 12.10
C GLY A 152 1.35 6.47 12.50
N PHE A 153 2.28 6.97 11.72
CA PHE A 153 3.72 6.74 11.91
C PHE A 153 4.49 8.06 11.79
N GLU A 154 5.47 8.24 12.66
CA GLU A 154 6.49 9.23 12.43
C GLU A 154 7.23 8.87 11.13
N PRO A 155 7.47 9.84 10.22
CA PRO A 155 8.16 9.54 8.96
C PRO A 155 9.51 8.85 9.15
N GLU A 156 10.24 9.22 10.19
CA GLU A 156 11.54 8.64 10.55
C GLU A 156 11.43 7.17 10.95
N ALA A 157 10.30 6.75 11.52
CA ALA A 157 10.07 5.35 11.87
C ALA A 157 9.96 4.47 10.62
N LEU A 158 9.21 4.92 9.61
CA LEU A 158 9.12 4.21 8.32
C LEU A 158 10.50 4.14 7.64
N THR A 159 11.25 5.23 7.66
CA THR A 159 12.60 5.28 7.10
C THR A 159 13.52 4.28 7.80
N ARG A 160 13.52 4.22 9.14
CA ARG A 160 14.36 3.27 9.89
C ARG A 160 14.00 1.82 9.57
N TRP A 161 12.72 1.49 9.52
CA TRP A 161 12.28 0.12 9.21
C TRP A 161 12.63 -0.28 7.77
N ALA A 162 12.48 0.64 6.84
CA ALA A 162 12.85 0.42 5.44
C ALA A 162 14.37 0.23 5.29
N GLU A 163 15.17 1.09 5.88
CA GLU A 163 16.63 0.98 5.86
C GLU A 163 17.11 -0.33 6.49
N ALA A 164 16.52 -0.73 7.62
CA ALA A 164 16.83 -2.00 8.28
C ALA A 164 16.51 -3.20 7.39
N ALA A 165 15.54 -3.08 6.49
CA ALA A 165 15.17 -4.11 5.52
C ALA A 165 16.00 -4.08 4.23
N GLY A 166 16.93 -3.14 4.09
CA GLY A 166 17.80 -3.00 2.92
C GLY A 166 17.34 -2.01 1.88
N PHE A 167 16.31 -1.21 2.19
CA PHE A 167 15.83 -0.16 1.29
C PHE A 167 16.65 1.11 1.42
N LYS A 168 16.65 1.89 0.35
CA LYS A 168 17.13 3.26 0.30
C LYS A 168 15.94 4.19 0.16
N GLU A 169 15.90 5.27 0.96
CA GLU A 169 14.85 6.27 0.87
C GLU A 169 14.92 7.01 -0.47
N GLY A 170 13.76 7.16 -1.10
CA GLY A 170 13.58 7.92 -2.33
C GLY A 170 12.70 9.14 -2.13
N SER A 171 11.81 9.39 -3.08
CA SER A 171 10.89 10.52 -3.04
C SER A 171 9.83 10.38 -1.95
N SER A 172 9.37 11.52 -1.44
CA SER A 172 8.27 11.59 -0.48
C SER A 172 7.34 12.75 -0.80
N LEU A 173 6.08 12.60 -0.42
CA LEU A 173 5.04 13.63 -0.55
C LEU A 173 4.19 13.61 0.72
N TYR A 174 3.85 14.80 1.22
CA TYR A 174 3.03 14.96 2.42
C TYR A 174 1.80 15.78 2.07
N LEU A 175 0.63 15.27 2.47
CA LEU A 175 -0.66 15.90 2.18
C LEU A 175 -1.38 16.17 3.50
N THR A 176 -1.70 17.43 3.77
CA THR A 176 -2.49 17.81 4.93
C THR A 176 -3.97 17.81 4.56
N GLN A 177 -4.77 17.06 5.29
CA GLN A 177 -6.20 16.97 5.11
C GLN A 177 -6.93 18.09 5.86
N ARG A 178 -8.15 18.41 5.46
CA ARG A 178 -8.98 19.45 6.10
C ARG A 178 -9.31 19.13 7.55
N ASN A 179 -9.36 17.84 7.90
CA ASN A 179 -9.62 17.35 9.26
C ASN A 179 -8.37 17.35 10.17
N GLY A 180 -7.23 17.83 9.68
CA GLY A 180 -5.97 17.87 10.43
C GLY A 180 -5.09 16.64 10.29
N PHE A 181 -5.58 15.54 9.72
CA PHE A 181 -4.74 14.38 9.41
C PHE A 181 -3.75 14.71 8.29
N ARG A 182 -2.55 14.15 8.40
CA ARG A 182 -1.55 14.23 7.35
C ARG A 182 -1.28 12.85 6.80
N ILE A 183 -1.20 12.77 5.46
CA ILE A 183 -0.85 11.55 4.73
C ILE A 183 0.59 11.69 4.28
N GLN A 184 1.36 10.61 4.41
CA GLN A 184 2.69 10.50 3.83
C GLN A 184 2.67 9.47 2.71
N LEU A 185 3.24 9.84 1.58
CA LEU A 185 3.51 8.96 0.45
C LEU A 185 5.02 8.81 0.33
N ARG A 186 5.51 7.57 0.52
CA ARG A 186 6.93 7.29 0.65
C ARG A 186 7.37 6.26 -0.38
N GLN A 187 8.44 6.54 -1.09
CA GLN A 187 9.07 5.63 -2.01
C GLN A 187 10.40 5.14 -1.44
N PHE A 188 10.59 3.83 -1.49
CA PHE A 188 11.84 3.18 -1.11
C PHE A 188 12.28 2.25 -2.22
N SER A 189 13.57 2.13 -2.47
CA SER A 189 14.11 1.25 -3.50
C SER A 189 15.13 0.27 -2.93
N LEU A 190 15.11 -0.95 -3.44
CA LEU A 190 16.17 -1.91 -3.18
C LEU A 190 17.35 -1.63 -4.11
N ASP A 191 18.55 -1.72 -3.56
CA ASP A 191 19.80 -1.74 -4.30
C ASP A 191 20.56 -2.99 -3.85
N LYS A 192 20.19 -4.11 -4.42
CA LYS A 192 20.94 -5.37 -4.23
C LYS A 192 21.97 -5.49 -5.32
N SER A 193 23.05 -4.72 -5.14
CA SER A 193 24.25 -4.89 -5.97
C SER A 193 24.87 -6.28 -5.81
#